data_4077cdd87cb61081b935dafbf6d9e9f6
#
_entry.id   4077cdd87cb61081b935dafbf6d9e9f6
#
_cell.length_a   1.000
_cell.length_b   1.000
_cell.length_c   1.000
_cell.angle_alpha   90.00
_cell.angle_beta   90.00
_cell.angle_gamma   90.00
#
_symmetry.space_group_name_H-M   'P 1'
#
loop_
_entity.id
_entity.type
_entity.pdbx_description
1 polymer ?
#
loop_
_entity_poly.entity_id
_entity_poly.type
_entity_poly.pdbx_seq_one_letter_code
_entity_poly.pdbx_strand_id
1 'polypeptide(L)'
;MCCLDDDGRSNFHKLLFRREWPFFCAFDLLQLNGCDLRQLTLIERKIRLKRIMPKVEGRVRYVDHAEGSGTEFFRLACEHDLEGIVGKWNFGTYRADGRQTSWIKMKNPTYSHAEGRHELFEKRRSGGGRRYERVRRELVLA
;
A
#
# COMPACT_ATOMS: atom_id res chain seq x y z
N MET A 1 4.45 -4.59 7.23
CA MET A 1 4.39 -5.90 7.92
C MET A 1 2.95 -6.19 8.29
N CYS A 2 2.50 -7.43 8.15
CA CYS A 2 1.16 -7.86 8.57
C CYS A 2 1.22 -9.26 9.18
N CYS A 3 0.29 -9.55 10.09
CA CYS A 3 -0.07 -10.91 10.47
C CYS A 3 -1.38 -11.25 9.77
N LEU A 4 -1.60 -12.53 9.48
CA LEU A 4 -2.84 -12.99 8.86
C LEU A 4 -3.65 -13.79 9.88
N ASP A 5 -4.97 -13.77 9.75
CA ASP A 5 -5.85 -14.71 10.44
C ASP A 5 -5.94 -16.05 9.67
N ASP A 6 -6.77 -16.95 10.15
CA ASP A 6 -6.94 -18.28 9.57
C ASP A 6 -7.60 -18.23 8.17
N ASP A 7 -8.33 -17.15 7.86
CA ASP A 7 -8.92 -16.87 6.56
C ASP A 7 -7.96 -16.12 5.61
N GLY A 8 -6.71 -15.85 6.04
CA GLY A 8 -5.70 -15.13 5.27
C GLY A 8 -5.88 -13.61 5.24
N ARG A 9 -6.77 -13.04 6.07
CA ARG A 9 -6.98 -11.59 6.18
C ARG A 9 -5.98 -10.95 7.13
N SER A 10 -5.69 -9.68 6.92
CA SER A 10 -4.78 -8.92 7.78
C SER A 10 -5.35 -8.75 9.19
N ASN A 11 -4.63 -9.24 10.20
CA ASN A 11 -5.01 -9.13 11.59
C ASN A 11 -4.05 -8.20 12.35
N PHE A 12 -4.50 -6.98 12.60
CA PHE A 12 -3.70 -5.97 13.29
C PHE A 12 -3.44 -6.31 14.77
N HIS A 13 -4.37 -6.97 15.47
CA HIS A 13 -4.19 -7.38 16.86
C HIS A 13 -3.06 -8.38 17.01
N LYS A 14 -2.98 -9.40 16.13
CA LYS A 14 -1.87 -10.36 16.14
C LYS A 14 -0.52 -9.65 15.97
N LEU A 15 -0.45 -8.65 15.08
CA LEU A 15 0.76 -7.84 14.86
C LEU A 15 1.10 -6.99 16.09
N LEU A 16 0.13 -6.26 16.63
CA LEU A 16 0.31 -5.33 17.76
C LEU A 16 0.79 -6.06 19.03
N PHE A 17 0.18 -7.19 19.34
CA PHE A 17 0.49 -7.98 20.53
C PHE A 17 1.55 -9.04 20.30
N ARG A 18 2.23 -9.03 19.14
CA ARG A 18 3.32 -9.96 18.81
C ARG A 18 2.95 -11.43 19.00
N ARG A 19 1.71 -11.80 18.72
CA ARG A 19 1.22 -13.16 18.90
C ARG A 19 1.74 -14.14 17.87
N GLU A 20 2.13 -13.61 16.70
CA GLU A 20 2.67 -14.38 15.57
C GLU A 20 3.79 -13.60 14.89
N TRP A 21 4.69 -14.34 14.21
CA TRP A 21 5.71 -13.74 13.38
C TRP A 21 5.08 -13.09 12.13
N PRO A 22 5.27 -11.80 11.90
CA PRO A 22 4.66 -11.11 10.77
C PRO A 22 5.29 -11.48 9.44
N PHE A 23 4.52 -11.29 8.37
CA PHE A 23 5.03 -11.22 7.01
C PHE A 23 5.56 -9.81 6.72
N PHE A 24 6.68 -9.74 6.01
CA PHE A 24 7.19 -8.51 5.45
C PHE A 24 6.72 -8.39 4.00
N CYS A 25 5.80 -7.47 3.73
CA CYS A 25 5.22 -7.26 2.41
C CYS A 25 5.97 -6.12 1.72
N ALA A 26 6.83 -6.47 0.77
CA ALA A 26 7.62 -5.52 -0.01
C ALA A 26 6.85 -5.07 -1.25
N PHE A 27 6.60 -3.77 -1.39
CA PHE A 27 5.81 -3.19 -2.48
C PHE A 27 6.55 -2.08 -3.25
N ASP A 28 7.69 -1.61 -2.76
CA ASP A 28 8.55 -0.63 -3.40
C ASP A 28 10.00 -0.81 -2.94
N LEU A 29 10.97 -0.31 -3.73
CA LEU A 29 12.41 -0.39 -3.43
C LEU A 29 13.04 0.98 -3.59
N LEU A 30 13.47 1.58 -2.48
CA LEU A 30 13.99 2.96 -2.45
C LEU A 30 15.51 3.03 -2.46
N GLN A 31 16.18 1.97 -2.03
CA GLN A 31 17.63 1.87 -2.00
C GLN A 31 18.06 0.43 -2.25
N LEU A 32 19.14 0.23 -2.98
CA LEU A 32 19.74 -1.09 -3.22
C LEU A 32 21.26 -0.96 -3.25
N ASN A 33 21.95 -1.71 -2.41
CA ASN A 33 23.42 -1.76 -2.34
C ASN A 33 24.06 -0.35 -2.26
N GLY A 34 23.47 0.54 -1.45
CA GLY A 34 23.94 1.91 -1.30
C GLY A 34 23.44 2.90 -2.36
N CYS A 35 22.88 2.43 -3.48
CA CYS A 35 22.34 3.30 -4.52
C CYS A 35 20.92 3.76 -4.19
N ASP A 36 20.68 5.06 -4.22
CA ASP A 36 19.34 5.65 -4.09
C ASP A 36 18.54 5.47 -5.38
N LEU A 37 17.37 4.86 -5.29
CA LEU A 37 16.50 4.55 -6.41
C LEU A 37 15.26 5.47 -6.47
N ARG A 38 15.11 6.44 -5.57
CA ARG A 38 13.92 7.29 -5.48
C ARG A 38 13.67 8.14 -6.71
N GLN A 39 14.71 8.43 -7.50
CA GLN A 39 14.62 9.17 -8.76
C GLN A 39 14.18 8.29 -9.94
N LEU A 40 14.19 6.97 -9.80
CA LEU A 40 13.64 6.08 -10.81
C LEU A 40 12.10 6.10 -10.77
N THR A 41 11.50 5.73 -11.88
CA THR A 41 10.05 5.53 -11.95
C THR A 41 9.60 4.38 -11.04
N LEU A 42 8.34 4.38 -10.62
CA LEU A 42 7.80 3.32 -9.78
C LEU A 42 7.96 1.93 -10.45
N ILE A 43 7.68 1.84 -11.74
CA ILE A 43 7.76 0.56 -12.45
C ILE A 43 9.20 0.02 -12.49
N GLU A 44 10.20 0.88 -12.71
CA GLU A 44 11.61 0.48 -12.66
C GLU A 44 12.01 -0.03 -11.27
N ARG A 45 11.56 0.65 -10.21
CA ARG A 45 11.80 0.21 -8.83
C ARG A 45 11.13 -1.13 -8.54
N LYS A 46 9.90 -1.34 -9.01
CA LYS A 46 9.17 -2.62 -8.85
C LYS A 46 9.84 -3.77 -9.59
N ILE A 47 10.32 -3.54 -10.80
CA ILE A 47 11.09 -4.54 -11.57
C ILE A 47 12.35 -4.96 -10.81
N ARG A 48 13.09 -3.98 -10.25
CA ARG A 48 14.30 -4.28 -9.45
C ARG A 48 13.94 -5.02 -8.16
N LEU A 49 12.88 -4.60 -7.47
CA LEU A 49 12.38 -5.29 -6.29
C LEU A 49 12.07 -6.75 -6.60
N LYS A 50 11.29 -7.02 -7.65
CA LYS A 50 10.91 -8.39 -8.05
C LYS A 50 12.12 -9.28 -8.31
N ARG A 51 13.21 -8.73 -8.88
CA ARG A 51 14.43 -9.47 -9.17
C ARG A 51 15.20 -9.90 -7.91
N ILE A 52 15.14 -9.12 -6.84
CA ILE A 52 15.86 -9.42 -5.59
C ILE A 52 15.01 -10.21 -4.58
N MET A 53 13.73 -10.40 -4.86
CA MET A 53 12.86 -11.16 -3.97
C MET A 53 13.25 -12.63 -3.92
N PRO A 54 13.13 -13.27 -2.74
CA PRO A 54 13.35 -14.71 -2.62
C PRO A 54 12.45 -15.49 -3.58
N LYS A 55 13.02 -16.50 -4.24
CA LYS A 55 12.26 -17.42 -5.11
C LYS A 55 11.45 -18.47 -4.35
N VAL A 56 11.78 -18.65 -3.07
CA VAL A 56 11.14 -19.62 -2.18
C VAL A 56 10.11 -18.87 -1.31
N GLU A 57 8.95 -19.48 -1.12
CA GLU A 57 7.95 -18.94 -0.22
C GLU A 57 8.49 -18.79 1.20
N GLY A 58 8.26 -17.63 1.78
CA GLY A 58 8.76 -17.27 3.10
C GLY A 58 8.01 -16.10 3.69
N ARG A 59 8.59 -15.53 4.75
CA ARG A 59 7.98 -14.39 5.43
C ARG A 59 8.22 -13.04 4.74
N VAL A 60 9.09 -13.00 3.73
CA VAL A 60 9.27 -11.82 2.86
C VAL A 60 8.52 -12.07 1.57
N ARG A 61 7.49 -11.28 1.32
CA ARG A 61 6.60 -11.42 0.16
C ARG A 61 6.63 -10.18 -0.72
N TYR A 62 6.69 -10.39 -2.01
CA TYR A 62 6.45 -9.33 -2.99
C TYR A 62 4.96 -9.02 -3.05
N VAL A 63 4.60 -7.74 -2.98
CA VAL A 63 3.24 -7.30 -3.24
C VAL A 63 3.13 -6.94 -4.71
N ASP A 64 2.40 -7.75 -5.45
CA ASP A 64 2.12 -7.48 -6.85
C ASP A 64 1.17 -6.29 -6.99
N HIS A 65 0.86 -5.91 -8.20
CA HIS A 65 0.04 -4.76 -8.53
C HIS A 65 -0.82 -5.08 -9.74
N ALA A 66 -1.93 -4.37 -9.85
CA ALA A 66 -2.79 -4.39 -11.02
C ALA A 66 -2.63 -3.07 -11.79
N GLU A 67 -2.62 -3.17 -13.12
CA GLU A 67 -2.68 -2.02 -14.02
C GLU A 67 -4.05 -1.96 -14.69
N GLY A 68 -4.51 -0.74 -15.02
CA GLY A 68 -5.76 -0.56 -15.74
C GLY A 68 -6.93 -0.04 -14.92
N SER A 69 -8.04 -0.78 -14.82
CA SER A 69 -9.29 -0.31 -14.24
C SER A 69 -9.26 -0.21 -12.71
N GLY A 70 -8.88 0.97 -12.18
CA GLY A 70 -8.90 1.26 -10.75
C GLY A 70 -10.29 1.11 -10.11
N THR A 71 -11.34 1.37 -10.87
CA THR A 71 -12.73 1.25 -10.39
C THR A 71 -13.08 -0.20 -10.09
N GLU A 72 -12.75 -1.13 -10.99
CA GLU A 72 -13.01 -2.56 -10.76
C GLU A 72 -12.18 -3.13 -9.62
N PHE A 73 -10.89 -2.75 -9.56
CA PHE A 73 -10.03 -3.17 -8.47
C PHE A 73 -10.52 -2.65 -7.12
N PHE A 74 -11.02 -1.41 -7.08
CA PHE A 74 -11.64 -0.85 -5.87
C PHE A 74 -12.93 -1.58 -5.48
N ARG A 75 -13.78 -1.93 -6.46
CA ARG A 75 -14.99 -2.71 -6.21
C ARG A 75 -14.66 -4.06 -5.57
N LEU A 76 -13.71 -4.79 -6.15
CA LEU A 76 -13.22 -6.06 -5.59
C LEU A 76 -12.66 -5.90 -4.17
N ALA A 77 -11.89 -4.83 -3.92
CA ALA A 77 -11.38 -4.55 -2.57
C ALA A 77 -12.52 -4.33 -1.56
N CYS A 78 -13.60 -3.66 -1.96
CA CYS A 78 -14.77 -3.49 -1.10
C CYS A 78 -15.54 -4.81 -0.89
N GLU A 79 -15.70 -5.62 -1.92
CA GLU A 79 -16.37 -6.94 -1.83
C GLU A 79 -15.61 -7.90 -0.91
N HIS A 80 -14.28 -7.81 -0.88
CA HIS A 80 -13.42 -8.58 0.02
C HIS A 80 -13.21 -7.92 1.40
N ASP A 81 -13.98 -6.89 1.70
CA ASP A 81 -13.88 -6.15 2.96
C ASP A 81 -12.44 -5.66 3.27
N LEU A 82 -11.72 -5.17 2.27
CA LEU A 82 -10.42 -4.54 2.46
C LEU A 82 -10.56 -3.06 2.82
N GLU A 83 -9.61 -2.50 3.57
CA GLU A 83 -9.62 -1.08 3.99
C GLU A 83 -9.68 -0.10 2.81
N GLY A 84 -9.21 -0.52 1.63
CA GLY A 84 -9.14 0.26 0.42
C GLY A 84 -7.93 -0.07 -0.43
N ILE A 85 -7.67 0.75 -1.42
CA ILE A 85 -6.54 0.59 -2.34
C ILE A 85 -5.68 1.83 -2.41
N VAL A 86 -4.44 1.67 -2.88
CA VAL A 86 -3.52 2.78 -3.15
C VAL A 86 -3.17 2.78 -4.63
N GLY A 87 -3.67 3.79 -5.34
CA GLY A 87 -3.24 4.07 -6.71
C GLY A 87 -1.90 4.81 -6.72
N LYS A 88 -0.97 4.37 -7.54
CA LYS A 88 0.35 5.00 -7.69
C LYS A 88 0.64 5.24 -9.18
N TRP A 89 1.20 6.39 -9.50
CA TRP A 89 1.56 6.67 -10.88
C TRP A 89 2.80 5.87 -11.30
N ASN A 90 2.69 5.08 -12.38
CA ASN A 90 3.75 4.20 -12.90
C ASN A 90 5.08 4.92 -13.14
N PHE A 91 5.01 6.10 -13.76
CA PHE A 91 6.17 6.91 -14.11
C PHE A 91 6.55 7.91 -13.00
N GLY A 92 5.88 7.82 -11.84
CA GLY A 92 6.16 8.69 -10.70
C GLY A 92 7.46 8.33 -9.99
N THR A 93 8.29 9.34 -9.73
CA THR A 93 9.42 9.22 -8.81
C THR A 93 8.93 9.21 -7.37
N TYR A 94 9.75 8.74 -6.45
CA TYR A 94 9.40 8.76 -5.02
C TYR A 94 9.68 10.14 -4.42
N ARG A 95 8.65 10.81 -3.93
CA ARG A 95 8.74 12.11 -3.27
C ARG A 95 8.40 11.98 -1.80
N ALA A 96 9.28 12.48 -0.93
CA ALA A 96 9.11 12.45 0.52
C ALA A 96 8.89 13.84 1.13
N ASP A 97 8.76 14.89 0.31
CA ASP A 97 8.64 16.29 0.75
C ASP A 97 7.25 16.65 1.34
N GLY A 98 6.30 15.75 1.25
CA GLY A 98 4.93 15.96 1.76
C GLY A 98 4.09 16.98 0.99
N ARG A 99 4.67 17.66 -0.01
CA ARG A 99 3.99 18.71 -0.80
C ARG A 99 3.29 18.17 -2.03
N GLN A 100 3.89 17.17 -2.67
CA GLN A 100 3.33 16.51 -3.84
C GLN A 100 3.44 15.00 -3.66
N THR A 101 2.41 14.29 -4.04
CA THR A 101 2.41 12.82 -4.04
C THR A 101 1.94 12.30 -5.38
N SER A 102 2.59 11.25 -5.87
CA SER A 102 2.13 10.45 -7.01
C SER A 102 1.19 9.32 -6.58
N TRP A 103 0.73 9.32 -5.32
CA TRP A 103 -0.12 8.29 -4.74
C TRP A 103 -1.50 8.84 -4.44
N ILE A 104 -2.51 8.00 -4.65
CA ILE A 104 -3.90 8.28 -4.34
C ILE A 104 -4.41 7.15 -3.45
N LYS A 105 -4.80 7.47 -2.21
CA LYS A 105 -5.41 6.51 -1.30
C LYS A 105 -6.94 6.58 -1.44
N MET A 106 -7.56 5.47 -1.78
CA MET A 106 -9.01 5.30 -1.87
C MET A 106 -9.45 4.35 -0.75
N LYS A 107 -10.23 4.86 0.20
CA LYS A 107 -10.71 4.09 1.35
C LYS A 107 -12.05 3.46 1.04
N ASN A 108 -12.25 2.22 1.49
CA ASN A 108 -13.54 1.55 1.51
C ASN A 108 -14.42 2.20 2.60
N PRO A 109 -15.56 2.83 2.25
CA PRO A 109 -16.43 3.49 3.23
C PRO A 109 -17.19 2.50 4.12
N THR A 110 -17.32 1.23 3.70
CA THR A 110 -18.06 0.18 4.41
C THR A 110 -17.13 -0.85 5.05
N TYR A 111 -15.86 -0.53 5.23
CA TYR A 111 -14.89 -1.44 5.84
C TYR A 111 -15.27 -1.80 7.28
N SER A 112 -15.50 -3.09 7.55
CA SER A 112 -16.08 -3.59 8.82
C SER A 112 -15.22 -3.31 10.05
N HIS A 113 -13.88 -3.25 9.89
CA HIS A 113 -12.94 -2.97 10.99
C HIS A 113 -12.63 -1.47 11.17
N ALA A 114 -13.39 -0.56 10.54
CA ALA A 114 -13.20 0.88 10.71
C ALA A 114 -13.56 1.35 12.13
N GLU A 115 -14.53 0.71 12.76
CA GLU A 115 -15.10 1.13 14.05
C GLU A 115 -14.19 0.96 15.28
N GLY A 116 -13.10 0.29 15.22
CA GLY A 116 -12.17 0.19 16.36
C GLY A 116 -10.89 1.04 16.25
N ARG A 117 -10.66 1.64 15.08
CA ARG A 117 -9.43 2.41 14.81
C ARG A 117 -9.55 3.89 15.16
N HIS A 118 -10.75 4.46 15.15
CA HIS A 118 -10.94 5.88 15.41
C HIS A 118 -10.50 6.28 16.82
N GLU A 119 -10.80 5.49 17.82
CA GLU A 119 -10.48 5.79 19.22
C GLU A 119 -8.97 5.83 19.53
N LEU A 120 -8.16 5.09 18.77
CA LEU A 120 -6.70 5.05 18.96
C LEU A 120 -5.95 6.19 18.25
N PHE A 121 -6.56 6.86 17.27
CA PHE A 121 -5.89 7.85 16.41
C PHE A 121 -6.51 9.25 16.41
N GLU A 122 -7.66 9.48 17.02
CA GLU A 122 -8.30 10.80 17.07
C GLU A 122 -7.52 11.86 17.88
N LYS A 123 -6.57 11.46 18.70
CA LYS A 123 -5.69 12.40 19.43
C LYS A 123 -4.64 13.11 18.54
N ARG A 124 -4.60 12.88 17.24
CA ARG A 124 -3.60 13.49 16.35
C ARG A 124 -4.15 13.85 14.98
N ARG A 125 -5.13 14.75 14.83
CA ARG A 125 -5.20 15.55 13.59
C ARG A 125 -6.47 16.40 13.49
N SER A 126 -6.36 17.64 13.91
CA SER A 126 -7.03 18.78 13.28
C SER A 126 -6.14 19.30 12.16
N GLY A 127 -6.64 19.36 10.90
CA GLY A 127 -6.03 20.16 9.85
C GLY A 127 -5.99 19.57 8.44
N GLY A 128 -6.77 20.15 7.53
CA GLY A 128 -6.42 20.26 6.10
C GLY A 128 -7.09 19.33 5.10
N GLY A 129 -8.27 19.69 4.63
CA GLY A 129 -8.86 19.14 3.41
C GLY A 129 -8.19 19.68 2.15
N ARG A 130 -7.87 18.84 1.17
CA ARG A 130 -7.43 19.24 -0.16
C ARG A 130 -8.32 18.63 -1.23
N ARG A 131 -8.75 19.48 -2.15
CA ARG A 131 -9.50 19.19 -3.37
C ARG A 131 -8.58 18.49 -4.36
N TYR A 132 -8.97 17.36 -4.93
CA TYR A 132 -8.18 16.65 -5.93
C TYR A 132 -8.67 17.00 -7.34
N GLU A 133 -7.77 17.47 -8.18
CA GLU A 133 -7.96 17.65 -9.61
C GLU A 133 -7.81 16.32 -10.35
N ARG A 134 -8.73 16.02 -11.24
CA ARG A 134 -8.84 14.76 -11.97
C ARG A 134 -7.83 14.73 -13.11
N VAL A 135 -6.67 14.15 -12.91
CA VAL A 135 -5.70 13.87 -13.96
C VAL A 135 -5.80 12.40 -14.36
N ARG A 136 -6.09 12.11 -15.64
CA ARG A 136 -5.95 10.76 -16.19
C ARG A 136 -4.46 10.40 -16.23
N ARG A 137 -4.01 9.57 -15.32
CA ARG A 137 -2.65 9.05 -15.26
C ARG A 137 -2.71 7.53 -15.20
N GLU A 138 -1.75 6.87 -15.86
CA GLU A 138 -1.57 5.43 -15.70
C GLU A 138 -1.17 5.13 -14.25
N LEU A 139 -2.02 4.43 -13.52
CA LEU A 139 -1.84 4.11 -12.11
C LEU A 139 -1.51 2.63 -11.94
N VAL A 140 -0.58 2.33 -11.06
CA VAL A 140 -0.36 1.03 -10.46
C VAL A 140 -1.18 0.93 -9.18
N LEU A 141 -1.99 -0.10 -9.07
CA LEU A 141 -2.85 -0.35 -7.93
C LEU A 141 -2.23 -1.41 -7.01
N ALA A 142 -2.22 -1.14 -5.74
CA ALA A 142 -1.73 -2.05 -4.70
C ALA A 142 -2.58 -1.95 -3.43
#